data_7c8523ffd36c36aeba5c864323d3c562
#
_entry.id   7c8523ffd36c36aeba5c864323d3c562
#
_cell.length_a   1.000
_cell.length_b   1.000
_cell.length_c   1.000
_cell.angle_alpha   90.00
_cell.angle_beta   90.00
_cell.angle_gamma   90.00
#
_symmetry.space_group_name_H-M   'P 1'
#
loop_
_entity.id
_entity.type
_entity.pdbx_description
1 polymer ?
#
loop_
_entity_poly.entity_id
_entity_poly.type
_entity_poly.pdbx_seq_one_letter_code
_entity_poly.pdbx_strand_id
1 'polypeptide(L)'
;MQLRAALPDLAAIGALPGRKLMIKGNHDYWWSAIGQVRANLPVGMQALQHDAVETEQAVICGTRGWLLPTGDAGFSEEDRKIANRELMRLEMSLKAAVALKADKPLVVMTHFPPLLDMMRDTEVTALLERYPVHTVAYGHLHGAGIRAGFNGMHHGIRYCLTSCDALDFRLAELPLTEA
;
A
#
# COMPACT_ATOMS: atom_id res chain seq x y z
N MET A 1 16.98 10.36 -8.49
CA MET A 1 17.40 9.07 -9.11
C MET A 1 16.50 8.81 -10.32
N GLN A 2 17.06 8.34 -11.42
CA GLN A 2 16.26 8.04 -12.63
C GLN A 2 15.85 6.56 -12.64
N LEU A 3 14.75 6.21 -13.29
CA LEU A 3 14.26 4.82 -13.44
C LEU A 3 15.39 3.85 -13.87
N ARG A 4 16.23 4.29 -14.79
CA ARG A 4 17.37 3.49 -15.28
C ARG A 4 18.29 2.95 -14.17
N ALA A 5 18.41 3.69 -13.06
CA ALA A 5 19.26 3.27 -11.94
C ALA A 5 18.60 2.16 -11.09
N ALA A 6 17.29 2.00 -11.14
CA ALA A 6 16.55 0.95 -10.43
C ALA A 6 16.40 -0.35 -11.25
N LEU A 7 16.71 -0.34 -12.56
CA LEU A 7 16.50 -1.51 -13.42
C LEU A 7 17.24 -2.77 -12.96
N PRO A 8 18.50 -2.72 -12.47
CA PRO A 8 19.18 -3.92 -11.99
C PRO A 8 18.46 -4.56 -10.79
N ASP A 9 18.00 -3.76 -9.82
CA ASP A 9 17.29 -4.25 -8.65
C ASP A 9 15.91 -4.82 -9.04
N LEU A 10 15.20 -4.13 -9.93
CA LEU A 10 13.94 -4.61 -10.48
C LEU A 10 14.10 -5.92 -11.24
N ALA A 11 15.19 -6.08 -11.98
CA ALA A 11 15.51 -7.34 -12.68
C ALA A 11 15.78 -8.47 -11.69
N ALA A 12 16.54 -8.21 -10.61
CA ALA A 12 16.80 -9.19 -9.56
C ALA A 12 15.51 -9.64 -8.86
N ILE A 13 14.63 -8.69 -8.48
CA ILE A 13 13.31 -8.98 -7.90
C ILE A 13 12.44 -9.74 -8.91
N GLY A 14 12.46 -9.32 -10.18
CA GLY A 14 11.70 -9.95 -11.26
C GLY A 14 12.06 -11.41 -11.47
N ALA A 15 13.33 -11.78 -11.27
CA ALA A 15 13.82 -13.15 -11.41
C ALA A 15 13.33 -14.11 -10.30
N LEU A 16 12.84 -13.60 -9.18
CA LEU A 16 12.26 -14.43 -8.12
C LEU A 16 10.97 -15.12 -8.62
N PRO A 17 10.59 -16.28 -8.06
CA PRO A 17 9.37 -16.98 -8.45
C PRO A 17 8.11 -16.18 -8.05
N GLY A 18 7.00 -16.41 -8.76
CA GLY A 18 5.70 -15.83 -8.50
C GLY A 18 5.50 -14.45 -9.14
N ARG A 19 4.25 -14.00 -9.15
CA ARG A 19 3.83 -12.67 -9.61
C ARG A 19 4.12 -11.62 -8.55
N LYS A 20 4.65 -10.48 -8.92
CA LYS A 20 4.97 -9.38 -8.02
C LYS A 20 4.11 -8.18 -8.31
N LEU A 21 3.47 -7.65 -7.27
CA LEU A 21 2.76 -6.38 -7.31
C LEU A 21 3.53 -5.38 -6.46
N MET A 22 3.65 -4.16 -6.94
CA MET A 22 4.37 -3.10 -6.23
C MET A 22 3.60 -1.79 -6.28
N ILE A 23 3.73 -1.00 -5.22
CA ILE A 23 3.29 0.38 -5.13
C ILE A 23 4.51 1.28 -4.90
N LYS A 24 4.33 2.57 -5.15
CA LYS A 24 5.38 3.56 -4.90
C LYS A 24 5.56 3.80 -3.39
N GLY A 25 6.81 3.78 -2.91
CA GLY A 25 7.20 4.31 -1.61
C GLY A 25 7.67 5.77 -1.66
N ASN A 26 7.98 6.35 -0.49
CA ASN A 26 8.45 7.73 -0.40
C ASN A 26 9.90 7.91 -0.87
N HIS A 27 10.72 6.86 -0.85
CA HIS A 27 12.10 6.87 -1.33
C HIS A 27 12.26 6.41 -2.78
N ASP A 28 11.17 6.05 -3.47
CA ASP A 28 11.20 5.65 -4.88
C ASP A 28 11.30 6.88 -5.81
N TYR A 29 12.38 7.64 -5.66
CA TYR A 29 12.66 8.83 -6.47
C TYR A 29 12.82 8.51 -7.96
N TRP A 30 13.04 7.24 -8.30
CA TRP A 30 13.12 6.75 -9.66
C TRP A 30 11.75 6.56 -10.31
N TRP A 31 10.68 6.48 -9.50
CA TRP A 31 9.32 6.27 -9.98
C TRP A 31 8.81 7.52 -10.72
N SER A 32 8.84 7.46 -12.02
CA SER A 32 8.37 8.49 -12.95
C SER A 32 6.87 8.35 -13.28
N ALA A 33 6.45 8.77 -14.46
CA ALA A 33 5.10 8.51 -14.94
C ALA A 33 4.83 6.99 -14.99
N ILE A 34 3.67 6.56 -14.52
CA ILE A 34 3.33 5.14 -14.38
C ILE A 34 3.48 4.33 -15.67
N GLY A 35 3.18 4.93 -16.81
CA GLY A 35 3.37 4.28 -18.11
C GLY A 35 4.84 3.95 -18.40
N GLN A 36 5.76 4.85 -18.01
CA GLN A 36 7.21 4.59 -18.12
C GLN A 36 7.68 3.50 -17.15
N VAL A 37 7.15 3.50 -15.92
CA VAL A 37 7.46 2.43 -14.96
C VAL A 37 7.02 1.09 -15.52
N ARG A 38 5.76 0.96 -15.90
CA ARG A 38 5.18 -0.30 -16.43
C ARG A 38 5.89 -0.83 -17.67
N ALA A 39 6.28 0.08 -18.56
CA ALA A 39 6.99 -0.31 -19.81
C ALA A 39 8.40 -0.87 -19.56
N ASN A 40 8.96 -0.68 -18.36
CA ASN A 40 10.31 -1.10 -18.00
C ASN A 40 10.34 -2.18 -16.90
N LEU A 41 9.19 -2.63 -16.42
CA LEU A 41 9.16 -3.72 -15.44
C LEU A 41 9.47 -5.07 -16.09
N PRO A 42 10.20 -5.94 -15.40
CA PRO A 42 10.37 -7.33 -15.81
C PRO A 42 9.04 -8.07 -15.94
N VAL A 43 9.04 -9.12 -16.76
CA VAL A 43 7.88 -10.03 -16.87
C VAL A 43 7.50 -10.58 -15.50
N GLY A 44 6.21 -10.63 -15.19
CA GLY A 44 5.70 -11.07 -13.89
C GLY A 44 5.69 -10.01 -12.80
N MET A 45 6.15 -8.78 -13.08
CA MET A 45 6.02 -7.64 -12.20
C MET A 45 4.97 -6.65 -12.69
N GLN A 46 4.20 -6.09 -11.78
CA GLN A 46 3.19 -5.06 -12.06
C GLN A 46 3.25 -3.94 -11.03
N ALA A 47 3.14 -2.71 -11.51
CA ALA A 47 3.03 -1.52 -10.67
C ALA A 47 1.57 -1.06 -10.57
N LEU A 48 1.07 -0.94 -9.36
CA LEU A 48 -0.24 -0.38 -9.04
C LEU A 48 -0.12 1.12 -8.79
N GLN A 49 -1.02 1.87 -9.40
CA GLN A 49 -1.18 3.30 -9.14
C GLN A 49 -2.59 3.75 -9.52
N HIS A 50 -3.44 3.92 -8.52
CA HIS A 50 -4.85 4.32 -8.66
C HIS A 50 -5.75 3.32 -9.43
N ASP A 51 -5.32 2.09 -9.54
CA ASP A 51 -6.00 0.99 -10.20
C ASP A 51 -6.03 -0.25 -9.30
N ALA A 52 -6.49 -1.36 -9.83
CA ALA A 52 -6.55 -2.64 -9.13
C ALA A 52 -6.14 -3.78 -10.06
N VAL A 53 -5.75 -4.89 -9.46
CA VAL A 53 -5.38 -6.12 -10.16
C VAL A 53 -6.09 -7.30 -9.51
N GLU A 54 -6.72 -8.11 -10.32
CA GLU A 54 -7.26 -9.40 -9.90
C GLU A 54 -6.16 -10.47 -9.93
N THR A 55 -6.12 -11.29 -8.89
CA THR A 55 -5.34 -12.52 -8.78
C THR A 55 -6.26 -13.71 -8.61
N GLU A 56 -5.72 -14.91 -8.52
CA GLU A 56 -6.52 -16.11 -8.24
C GLU A 56 -7.19 -16.05 -6.86
N GLN A 57 -6.52 -15.46 -5.87
CA GLN A 57 -6.92 -15.48 -4.46
C GLN A 57 -7.59 -14.20 -3.98
N ALA A 58 -7.29 -13.05 -4.58
CA ALA A 58 -7.74 -11.75 -4.10
C ALA A 58 -7.82 -10.71 -5.23
N VAL A 59 -8.56 -9.65 -4.99
CA VAL A 59 -8.39 -8.39 -5.73
C VAL A 59 -7.49 -7.47 -4.90
N ILE A 60 -6.46 -6.92 -5.52
CA ILE A 60 -5.44 -6.10 -4.87
C ILE A 60 -5.47 -4.70 -5.47
N CYS A 61 -5.54 -3.70 -4.62
CA CYS A 61 -5.48 -2.29 -5.01
C CYS A 61 -4.60 -1.49 -4.04
N GLY A 62 -4.39 -0.23 -4.29
CA GLY A 62 -3.65 0.59 -3.35
C GLY A 62 -3.03 1.85 -3.92
N THR A 63 -2.39 2.59 -3.04
CA THR A 63 -1.67 3.83 -3.34
C THR A 63 -0.52 4.02 -2.35
N ARG A 64 0.30 5.03 -2.60
CA ARG A 64 1.37 5.39 -1.67
C ARG A 64 0.84 5.78 -0.30
N GLY A 65 -0.27 6.50 -0.24
CA GLY A 65 -0.72 7.19 0.96
C GLY A 65 0.14 8.41 1.30
N TRP A 66 -0.06 8.97 2.49
CA TRP A 66 0.72 10.08 3.03
C TRP A 66 0.75 10.05 4.56
N LEU A 67 1.52 10.97 5.15
CA LEU A 67 1.59 11.18 6.59
C LEU A 67 0.20 11.43 7.19
N LEU A 68 -0.02 10.94 8.41
CA LEU A 68 -1.20 11.24 9.20
C LEU A 68 -0.96 12.49 10.08
N PRO A 69 -1.98 13.29 10.35
CA PRO A 69 -1.85 14.47 11.23
C PRO A 69 -1.75 14.04 12.70
N THR A 70 -0.56 13.73 13.17
CA THR A 70 -0.29 13.23 14.54
C THR A 70 -0.04 14.35 15.55
N GLY A 71 -0.84 15.40 15.55
CA GLY A 71 -0.73 16.53 16.46
C GLY A 71 -0.34 17.84 15.75
N ASP A 72 -0.21 18.91 16.53
CA ASP A 72 -0.08 20.29 15.99
C ASP A 72 1.29 20.60 15.39
N ALA A 73 2.33 19.83 15.70
CA ALA A 73 3.68 20.06 15.24
C ALA A 73 4.03 19.12 14.07
N GLY A 74 4.07 19.65 12.86
CA GLY A 74 4.72 18.99 11.73
C GLY A 74 3.84 18.53 10.57
N PHE A 75 2.53 18.75 10.60
CA PHE A 75 1.66 18.50 9.44
C PHE A 75 1.30 19.82 8.76
N SER A 76 2.01 20.13 7.69
CA SER A 76 1.88 21.38 6.97
C SER A 76 0.62 21.45 6.08
N GLU A 77 0.29 22.65 5.58
CA GLU A 77 -0.74 22.78 4.54
C GLU A 77 -0.39 22.02 3.25
N GLU A 78 0.89 21.93 2.92
CA GLU A 78 1.33 21.13 1.77
C GLU A 78 1.11 19.63 2.03
N ASP A 79 1.39 19.14 3.24
CA ASP A 79 1.06 17.76 3.63
C ASP A 79 -0.43 17.51 3.53
N ARG A 80 -1.27 18.44 3.95
CA ARG A 80 -2.73 18.36 3.82
C ARG A 80 -3.16 18.22 2.36
N LYS A 81 -2.61 19.02 1.47
CA LYS A 81 -2.89 18.93 0.03
C LYS A 81 -2.47 17.58 -0.56
N ILE A 82 -1.31 17.06 -0.13
CA ILE A 82 -0.83 15.77 -0.59
C ILE A 82 -1.71 14.66 -0.02
N ALA A 83 -2.04 14.67 1.26
CA ALA A 83 -2.92 13.70 1.91
C ALA A 83 -4.29 13.64 1.24
N ASN A 84 -4.93 14.77 0.99
CA ASN A 84 -6.22 14.84 0.29
C ASN A 84 -6.13 14.23 -1.13
N ARG A 85 -5.06 14.50 -1.84
CA ARG A 85 -4.83 13.92 -3.17
C ARG A 85 -4.64 12.40 -3.10
N GLU A 86 -3.88 11.91 -2.12
CA GLU A 86 -3.68 10.47 -1.93
C GLU A 86 -4.98 9.77 -1.48
N LEU A 87 -5.83 10.44 -0.69
CA LEU A 87 -7.14 9.93 -0.31
C LEU A 87 -8.05 9.76 -1.54
N MET A 88 -8.10 10.77 -2.44
CA MET A 88 -8.83 10.65 -3.71
C MET A 88 -8.28 9.53 -4.60
N ARG A 89 -6.97 9.34 -4.63
CA ARG A 89 -6.30 8.27 -5.38
C ARG A 89 -6.61 6.90 -4.82
N LEU A 90 -6.65 6.78 -3.49
CA LEU A 90 -7.07 5.54 -2.84
C LEU A 90 -8.53 5.21 -3.20
N GLU A 91 -9.41 6.19 -3.18
CA GLU A 91 -10.81 5.98 -3.57
C GLU A 91 -10.95 5.53 -5.03
N MET A 92 -10.17 6.11 -5.95
CA MET A 92 -10.13 5.64 -7.35
C MET A 92 -9.71 4.16 -7.43
N SER A 93 -8.68 3.78 -6.68
CA SER A 93 -8.16 2.42 -6.61
C SER A 93 -9.20 1.44 -6.03
N LEU A 94 -9.90 1.84 -4.97
CA LEU A 94 -10.99 1.06 -4.35
C LEU A 94 -12.17 0.87 -5.32
N LYS A 95 -12.58 1.92 -6.02
CA LYS A 95 -13.64 1.82 -7.05
C LYS A 95 -13.26 0.86 -8.18
N ALA A 96 -12.01 0.93 -8.63
CA ALA A 96 -11.49 0.00 -9.64
C ALA A 96 -11.50 -1.45 -9.11
N ALA A 97 -11.14 -1.66 -7.85
CA ALA A 97 -11.12 -2.97 -7.22
C ALA A 97 -12.53 -3.57 -7.07
N VAL A 98 -13.50 -2.77 -6.65
CA VAL A 98 -14.90 -3.23 -6.55
C VAL A 98 -15.47 -3.64 -7.91
N ALA A 99 -15.08 -2.94 -8.97
CA ALA A 99 -15.50 -3.29 -10.33
C ALA A 99 -14.93 -4.65 -10.81
N LEU A 100 -13.78 -5.08 -10.27
CA LEU A 100 -13.15 -6.37 -10.56
C LEU A 100 -13.56 -7.47 -9.59
N LYS A 101 -14.10 -7.10 -8.41
CA LYS A 101 -14.36 -8.03 -7.32
C LYS A 101 -15.48 -9.00 -7.66
N ALA A 102 -15.12 -10.25 -7.86
CA ALA A 102 -16.02 -11.39 -7.97
C ALA A 102 -15.74 -12.32 -6.77
N ASP A 103 -16.49 -12.20 -5.69
CA ASP A 103 -16.45 -13.07 -4.47
C ASP A 103 -15.04 -13.32 -3.89
N LYS A 104 -14.08 -12.43 -4.16
CA LYS A 104 -12.72 -12.51 -3.66
C LYS A 104 -12.47 -11.45 -2.58
N PRO A 105 -11.62 -11.74 -1.58
CA PRO A 105 -11.23 -10.74 -0.60
C PRO A 105 -10.53 -9.56 -1.28
N LEU A 106 -10.85 -8.34 -0.82
CA LEU A 106 -10.21 -7.11 -1.26
C LEU A 106 -9.04 -6.77 -0.35
N VAL A 107 -7.83 -6.75 -0.92
CA VAL A 107 -6.59 -6.37 -0.23
C VAL A 107 -6.17 -4.99 -0.69
N VAL A 108 -5.91 -4.11 0.27
CA VAL A 108 -5.37 -2.77 0.01
C VAL A 108 -3.90 -2.72 0.39
N MET A 109 -3.06 -2.21 -0.49
CA MET A 109 -1.66 -1.93 -0.23
C MET A 109 -1.45 -0.42 -0.08
N THR A 110 -0.85 0.01 1.04
CA THR A 110 -0.37 1.39 1.19
C THR A 110 1.09 1.40 1.63
N HIS A 111 1.85 2.42 1.21
CA HIS A 111 3.20 2.58 1.73
C HIS A 111 3.16 3.25 3.11
N PHE A 112 2.50 4.42 3.21
CA PHE A 112 2.30 5.06 4.51
C PHE A 112 1.21 4.35 5.31
N PRO A 113 1.33 4.33 6.66
CA PRO A 113 0.33 3.72 7.52
C PRO A 113 -1.03 4.44 7.37
N PRO A 114 -2.14 3.69 7.21
CA PRO A 114 -3.48 4.27 7.20
C PRO A 114 -3.98 4.66 8.59
N LEU A 115 -3.38 4.08 9.62
CA LEU A 115 -3.64 4.32 11.04
C LEU A 115 -2.37 4.06 11.85
N LEU A 116 -2.37 4.52 13.09
CA LEU A 116 -1.36 4.21 14.09
C LEU A 116 -2.02 3.59 15.32
N ASP A 117 -1.27 2.90 16.17
CA ASP A 117 -1.83 2.24 17.35
C ASP A 117 -2.60 3.21 18.26
N MET A 118 -2.09 4.43 18.44
CA MET A 118 -2.72 5.49 19.23
C MET A 118 -3.70 6.37 18.45
N MET A 119 -3.85 6.18 17.14
CA MET A 119 -4.75 6.94 16.27
C MET A 119 -5.32 6.03 15.19
N ARG A 120 -6.42 5.33 15.52
CA ARG A 120 -7.01 4.32 14.64
C ARG A 120 -8.10 4.88 13.73
N ASP A 121 -8.82 5.90 14.21
CA ASP A 121 -9.87 6.55 13.43
C ASP A 121 -9.25 7.72 12.64
N THR A 122 -9.08 7.53 11.36
CA THR A 122 -8.48 8.48 10.43
C THR A 122 -9.38 8.70 9.22
N GLU A 123 -9.11 9.74 8.42
CA GLU A 123 -9.82 9.91 7.14
C GLU A 123 -9.58 8.72 6.19
N VAL A 124 -8.43 8.04 6.33
CA VAL A 124 -8.10 6.88 5.52
C VAL A 124 -8.90 5.66 5.97
N THR A 125 -8.98 5.37 7.28
CA THR A 125 -9.79 4.25 7.79
C THR A 125 -11.27 4.45 7.50
N ALA A 126 -11.79 5.68 7.70
CA ALA A 126 -13.17 6.02 7.35
C ALA A 126 -13.47 5.85 5.85
N LEU A 127 -12.49 6.07 4.97
CA LEU A 127 -12.63 5.76 3.55
C LEU A 127 -12.66 4.25 3.32
N LEU A 128 -11.74 3.50 3.90
CA LEU A 128 -11.64 2.04 3.74
C LEU A 128 -12.91 1.32 4.18
N GLU A 129 -13.53 1.75 5.27
CA GLU A 129 -14.77 1.18 5.84
C GLU A 129 -15.99 1.32 4.91
N ARG A 130 -15.98 2.26 3.98
CA ARG A 130 -17.04 2.41 2.97
C ARG A 130 -16.98 1.35 1.86
N TYR A 131 -15.93 0.53 1.83
CA TYR A 131 -15.70 -0.49 0.83
C TYR A 131 -15.52 -1.86 1.49
N PRO A 132 -15.78 -2.97 0.78
CA PRO A 132 -15.65 -4.32 1.35
C PRO A 132 -14.17 -4.74 1.45
N VAL A 133 -13.36 -3.92 2.13
CA VAL A 133 -11.94 -4.20 2.36
C VAL A 133 -11.81 -5.30 3.40
N HIS A 134 -11.05 -6.33 3.08
CA HIS A 134 -10.75 -7.44 3.99
C HIS A 134 -9.45 -7.19 4.75
N THR A 135 -8.38 -6.82 4.02
CA THR A 135 -7.04 -6.67 4.61
C THR A 135 -6.34 -5.44 4.05
N VAL A 136 -5.61 -4.74 4.89
CA VAL A 136 -4.69 -3.67 4.52
C VAL A 136 -3.28 -4.06 4.90
N ALA A 137 -2.38 -4.14 3.91
CA ALA A 137 -0.94 -4.30 4.12
C ALA A 137 -0.25 -2.95 3.94
N TYR A 138 0.58 -2.57 4.89
CA TYR A 138 1.28 -1.29 4.85
C TYR A 138 2.71 -1.39 5.39
N GLY A 139 3.56 -0.43 5.06
CA GLY A 139 4.96 -0.40 5.43
C GLY A 139 5.38 0.94 6.05
N HIS A 140 6.49 1.50 5.57
CA HIS A 140 7.05 2.80 5.91
C HIS A 140 7.66 2.91 7.31
N LEU A 141 7.08 2.31 8.33
CA LEU A 141 7.55 2.41 9.71
C LEU A 141 8.76 1.48 9.92
N HIS A 142 9.90 2.06 10.27
CA HIS A 142 11.16 1.36 10.49
C HIS A 142 11.76 1.67 11.86
N GLY A 143 12.58 0.78 12.38
CA GLY A 143 13.31 0.97 13.65
C GLY A 143 12.36 1.29 14.81
N ALA A 144 12.59 2.40 15.49
CA ALA A 144 11.74 2.83 16.61
C ALA A 144 10.30 3.16 16.20
N GLY A 145 10.08 3.54 14.93
CA GLY A 145 8.75 3.86 14.39
C GLY A 145 7.81 2.65 14.31
N ILE A 146 8.34 1.42 14.26
CA ILE A 146 7.54 0.18 14.25
C ILE A 146 6.56 0.13 15.44
N ARG A 147 6.95 0.67 16.59
CA ARG A 147 6.11 0.69 17.80
C ARG A 147 4.83 1.51 17.65
N ALA A 148 4.79 2.43 16.72
CA ALA A 148 3.59 3.20 16.42
C ALA A 148 2.65 2.49 15.45
N GLY A 149 3.11 1.40 14.82
CA GLY A 149 2.33 0.62 13.88
C GLY A 149 1.25 -0.21 14.57
N PHE A 150 0.11 -0.34 13.92
CA PHE A 150 -1.00 -1.17 14.38
C PHE A 150 -1.06 -2.48 13.60
N ASN A 151 -1.10 -3.60 14.30
CA ASN A 151 -1.36 -4.92 13.74
C ASN A 151 -2.60 -5.50 14.41
N GLY A 152 -3.64 -5.83 13.66
CA GLY A 152 -4.87 -6.37 14.23
C GLY A 152 -6.13 -6.03 13.44
N MET A 153 -7.27 -6.27 14.08
CA MET A 153 -8.58 -5.94 13.52
C MET A 153 -9.04 -4.58 14.02
N HIS A 154 -9.55 -3.75 13.11
CA HIS A 154 -10.21 -2.50 13.43
C HIS A 154 -11.39 -2.31 12.48
N HIS A 155 -12.60 -2.13 13.02
CA HIS A 155 -13.86 -2.00 12.29
C HIS A 155 -14.07 -3.07 11.19
N GLY A 156 -13.73 -4.33 11.50
CA GLY A 156 -13.91 -5.45 10.57
C GLY A 156 -12.82 -5.57 9.49
N ILE A 157 -11.84 -4.67 9.46
CA ILE A 157 -10.72 -4.70 8.52
C ILE A 157 -9.47 -5.16 9.25
N ARG A 158 -8.71 -6.08 8.65
CA ARG A 158 -7.41 -6.52 9.16
C ARG A 158 -6.30 -5.60 8.67
N TYR A 159 -5.48 -5.09 9.58
CA TYR A 159 -4.31 -4.25 9.28
C TYR A 159 -3.03 -5.01 9.59
N CYS A 160 -2.09 -5.02 8.64
CA CYS A 160 -0.82 -5.74 8.72
C CYS A 160 0.33 -4.78 8.41
N LEU A 161 1.18 -4.50 9.39
CA LEU A 161 2.45 -3.83 9.16
C LEU A 161 3.44 -4.83 8.55
N THR A 162 3.95 -4.51 7.37
CA THR A 162 4.81 -5.39 6.57
C THR A 162 6.18 -4.75 6.26
N SER A 163 6.64 -3.81 7.09
CA SER A 163 7.99 -3.27 6.98
C SER A 163 9.03 -4.40 7.17
N CYS A 164 10.06 -4.40 6.35
CA CYS A 164 11.02 -5.51 6.27
C CYS A 164 11.69 -5.82 7.63
N ASP A 165 12.07 -4.80 8.39
CA ASP A 165 12.68 -4.96 9.71
C ASP A 165 11.65 -5.32 10.80
N ALA A 166 10.38 -4.96 10.63
CA ALA A 166 9.31 -5.45 11.51
C ALA A 166 9.04 -6.95 11.34
N LEU A 167 9.43 -7.51 10.20
CA LEU A 167 9.28 -8.93 9.83
C LEU A 167 10.60 -9.71 9.88
N ASP A 168 11.66 -9.17 10.49
CA ASP A 168 13.00 -9.77 10.48
C ASP A 168 13.46 -10.16 9.06
N PHE A 169 13.11 -9.35 8.05
CA PHE A 169 13.39 -9.58 6.62
C PHE A 169 12.81 -10.90 6.08
N ARG A 170 11.70 -11.35 6.65
CA ARG A 170 10.97 -12.54 6.18
C ARG A 170 9.73 -12.12 5.40
N LEU A 171 9.23 -13.02 4.55
CA LEU A 171 7.94 -12.83 3.90
C LEU A 171 6.81 -13.06 4.92
N ALA A 172 5.80 -12.20 4.89
CA ALA A 172 4.57 -12.39 5.63
C ALA A 172 3.48 -12.95 4.71
N GLU A 173 2.81 -13.97 5.16
CA GLU A 173 1.58 -14.43 4.52
C GLU A 173 0.40 -13.61 5.06
N LEU A 174 -0.40 -13.05 4.15
CA LEU A 174 -1.59 -12.30 4.55
C LEU A 174 -2.78 -13.26 4.67
N PRO A 175 -3.50 -13.27 5.82
CA PRO A 175 -4.72 -14.06 5.96
C PRO A 175 -5.82 -13.47 5.06
N LEU A 176 -6.31 -14.27 4.11
CA LEU A 176 -7.36 -13.89 3.16
C LEU A 176 -8.71 -14.56 3.45
N THR A 177 -8.75 -15.44 4.41
CA THR A 177 -9.96 -16.10 4.93
C THR A 177 -10.22 -15.65 6.35
N GLU A 178 -11.49 -15.60 6.76
CA GLU A 178 -11.84 -15.43 8.17
C GLU A 178 -11.24 -16.61 8.97
N ALA A 179 -10.65 -16.28 10.11
CA ALA A 179 -10.11 -17.25 11.04
C ALA A 179 -11.22 -17.87 11.89
#